data_43d5cabf446ddcd8ff5a02f54087fab1
#
_entry.id   43d5cabf446ddcd8ff5a02f54087fab1
#
_cell.length_a   1.000
_cell.length_b   1.000
_cell.length_c   1.000
_cell.angle_alpha   90.00
_cell.angle_beta   90.00
_cell.angle_gamma   90.00
#
_symmetry.space_group_name_H-M   'P 1'
#
loop_
_entity.id
_entity.type
_entity.pdbx_description
1 polymer ?
#
loop_
_entity_poly.entity_id
_entity_poly.type
_entity_poly.pdbx_seq_one_letter_code
_entity_poly.pdbx_strand_id
1 'polypeptide(L)'
;GNPQATSYIYHAWQGIRDKSNPAPWIAHERAAATVWQCMASRINTSLAHEGRSDRVHYMPAGLALAYLVERATQGSVDGITAGSPAETLNRLFRDDVHLNSGLGVYYMSLVTYASTYRSPPVGAWAPAGVSATQARSLQEVAWAAVASYYNNPVYPDDNTCQAFMRNDFCARIAYYVNNAQNINHCVSTYGKASNENPFYFNASADNSYWAPAP
;
A
#
# COMPACT_ATOMS: atom_id res chain seq x y z
N GLY A 1 -11.17 -9.17 23.34
CA GLY A 1 -10.72 -8.07 22.48
C GLY A 1 -11.63 -6.87 22.59
N ASN A 2 -11.22 -5.73 22.00
CA ASN A 2 -12.07 -4.54 21.97
C ASN A 2 -13.03 -4.63 20.76
N PRO A 3 -14.35 -4.79 20.95
CA PRO A 3 -15.32 -4.95 19.86
C PRO A 3 -15.49 -3.66 19.04
N GLN A 4 -14.97 -2.52 19.51
CA GLN A 4 -15.00 -1.24 18.80
C GLN A 4 -13.71 -0.96 18.03
N ALA A 5 -12.74 -1.87 18.05
CA ALA A 5 -11.49 -1.69 17.32
C ALA A 5 -11.71 -1.84 15.81
N THR A 6 -11.17 -0.90 15.04
CA THR A 6 -11.11 -1.01 13.59
C THR A 6 -9.76 -1.60 13.18
N SER A 7 -9.78 -2.65 12.38
CA SER A 7 -8.57 -3.33 11.90
C SER A 7 -8.22 -2.85 10.49
N TYR A 8 -6.92 -2.66 10.24
CA TYR A 8 -6.40 -2.25 8.94
C TYR A 8 -5.30 -3.19 8.47
N ILE A 9 -5.27 -3.48 7.17
CA ILE A 9 -4.09 -3.99 6.47
C ILE A 9 -3.32 -2.77 5.95
N TYR A 10 -2.11 -2.62 6.47
CA TYR A 10 -1.19 -1.56 6.10
C TYR A 10 -0.40 -1.97 4.86
N HIS A 11 -0.56 -1.23 3.75
CA HIS A 11 0.19 -1.46 2.52
C HIS A 11 1.66 -1.01 2.70
N ALA A 12 2.54 -1.93 3.06
CA ALA A 12 3.97 -1.69 3.11
C ALA A 12 4.55 -1.62 1.69
N TRP A 13 5.55 -0.75 1.50
CA TRP A 13 6.20 -0.52 0.20
C TRP A 13 7.52 -1.28 0.04
N GLN A 14 7.98 -1.40 -1.20
CA GLN A 14 9.28 -1.97 -1.56
C GLN A 14 10.38 -0.91 -1.61
N GLY A 15 11.63 -1.33 -1.63
CA GLY A 15 12.78 -0.43 -1.81
C GLY A 15 12.82 0.18 -3.22
N ILE A 16 13.22 1.44 -3.31
CA ILE A 16 13.44 2.15 -4.58
C ILE A 16 14.83 1.79 -5.10
N ARG A 17 14.89 0.97 -6.14
CA ARG A 17 16.16 0.49 -6.70
C ARG A 17 16.98 1.57 -7.38
N ASP A 18 16.32 2.54 -7.97
CA ASP A 18 16.94 3.68 -8.67
C ASP A 18 16.19 4.96 -8.34
N LYS A 19 16.77 5.77 -7.47
CA LYS A 19 16.21 7.06 -7.08
C LYS A 19 16.28 8.11 -8.19
N SER A 20 17.12 7.90 -9.22
CA SER A 20 17.20 8.81 -10.37
C SER A 20 16.03 8.57 -11.35
N ASN A 21 15.46 7.36 -11.34
CA ASN A 21 14.30 6.97 -12.12
C ASN A 21 13.29 6.18 -11.27
N PRO A 22 12.46 6.84 -10.47
CA PRO A 22 11.48 6.17 -9.60
C PRO A 22 10.24 5.61 -10.32
N ALA A 23 10.07 5.84 -11.63
CA ALA A 23 8.88 5.45 -12.37
C ALA A 23 8.58 3.93 -12.28
N PRO A 24 9.57 3.01 -12.39
CA PRO A 24 9.29 1.57 -12.20
C PRO A 24 8.80 1.23 -10.80
N TRP A 25 9.31 1.91 -9.76
CA TRP A 25 8.86 1.71 -8.38
C TRP A 25 7.42 2.24 -8.19
N ILE A 26 7.11 3.43 -8.72
CA ILE A 26 5.74 3.98 -8.67
C ILE A 26 4.74 3.03 -9.34
N ALA A 27 5.10 2.49 -10.51
CA ALA A 27 4.27 1.51 -11.21
C ALA A 27 4.09 0.22 -10.41
N HIS A 28 5.16 -0.24 -9.73
CA HIS A 28 5.10 -1.40 -8.84
C HIS A 28 4.14 -1.17 -7.66
N GLU A 29 4.27 -0.06 -6.91
CA GLU A 29 3.42 0.22 -5.75
C GLU A 29 1.94 0.33 -6.15
N ARG A 30 1.65 0.95 -7.29
CA ARG A 30 0.29 1.01 -7.84
C ARG A 30 -0.27 -0.38 -8.17
N ALA A 31 0.53 -1.25 -8.77
CA ALA A 31 0.13 -2.63 -9.06
C ALA A 31 0.01 -3.46 -7.77
N ALA A 32 0.92 -3.28 -6.81
CA ALA A 32 0.93 -3.99 -5.54
C ALA A 32 -0.31 -3.69 -4.68
N ALA A 33 -0.94 -2.53 -4.84
CA ALA A 33 -2.16 -2.19 -4.13
C ALA A 33 -3.24 -3.26 -4.25
N THR A 34 -3.38 -3.87 -5.44
CA THR A 34 -4.35 -4.96 -5.69
C THR A 34 -4.09 -6.17 -4.78
N VAL A 35 -2.83 -6.52 -4.51
CA VAL A 35 -2.50 -7.64 -3.59
C VAL A 35 -3.02 -7.35 -2.19
N TRP A 36 -2.75 -6.14 -1.67
CA TRP A 36 -3.15 -5.73 -0.32
C TRP A 36 -4.68 -5.62 -0.19
N GLN A 37 -5.36 -5.14 -1.24
CA GLN A 37 -6.82 -5.10 -1.32
C GLN A 37 -7.39 -6.52 -1.34
N CYS A 38 -6.79 -7.44 -2.09
CA CYS A 38 -7.16 -8.85 -2.12
C CYS A 38 -6.96 -9.53 -0.76
N MET A 39 -5.89 -9.20 -0.03
CA MET A 39 -5.69 -9.70 1.33
C MET A 39 -6.81 -9.25 2.28
N ALA A 40 -7.20 -7.98 2.23
CA ALA A 40 -8.31 -7.47 3.02
C ALA A 40 -9.63 -8.15 2.66
N SER A 41 -9.92 -8.30 1.36
CA SER A 41 -11.12 -8.98 0.87
C SER A 41 -11.16 -10.45 1.30
N ARG A 42 -10.02 -11.16 1.17
CA ARG A 42 -9.90 -12.56 1.56
C ARG A 42 -10.16 -12.78 3.06
N ILE A 43 -9.60 -11.93 3.91
CA ILE A 43 -9.87 -11.97 5.35
C ILE A 43 -11.34 -11.69 5.62
N ASN A 44 -11.93 -10.71 4.96
CA ASN A 44 -13.33 -10.36 5.12
C ASN A 44 -14.28 -11.47 4.67
N THR A 45 -13.92 -12.22 3.62
CA THR A 45 -14.65 -13.42 3.20
C THR A 45 -14.64 -14.49 4.30
N SER A 46 -13.48 -14.76 4.91
CA SER A 46 -13.36 -15.69 6.02
C SER A 46 -14.16 -15.25 7.26
N LEU A 47 -14.06 -13.98 7.64
CA LEU A 47 -14.84 -13.42 8.75
C LEU A 47 -16.35 -13.53 8.53
N ALA A 48 -16.81 -13.24 7.32
CA ALA A 48 -18.22 -13.38 6.96
C ALA A 48 -18.67 -14.86 7.02
N HIS A 49 -17.84 -15.78 6.57
CA HIS A 49 -18.10 -17.22 6.65
C HIS A 49 -18.21 -17.74 8.10
N GLU A 50 -17.43 -17.13 9.01
CA GLU A 50 -17.55 -17.39 10.46
C GLU A 50 -18.76 -16.71 11.14
N GLY A 51 -19.61 -16.01 10.37
CA GLY A 51 -20.75 -15.26 10.90
C GLY A 51 -20.36 -13.95 11.62
N ARG A 52 -19.15 -13.48 11.45
CA ARG A 52 -18.64 -12.24 12.07
C ARG A 52 -19.01 -11.02 11.25
N SER A 53 -19.30 -9.93 11.95
CA SER A 53 -19.66 -8.63 11.35
C SER A 53 -18.49 -7.64 11.27
N ASP A 54 -17.42 -7.85 12.02
CA ASP A 54 -16.22 -7.02 11.95
C ASP A 54 -15.52 -7.16 10.60
N ARG A 55 -14.84 -6.11 10.18
CA ARG A 55 -14.17 -6.07 8.87
C ARG A 55 -12.78 -5.49 9.01
N VAL A 56 -11.89 -5.98 8.14
CA VAL A 56 -10.56 -5.42 7.93
C VAL A 56 -10.61 -4.44 6.77
N HIS A 57 -10.02 -3.28 6.95
CA HIS A 57 -9.93 -2.24 5.95
C HIS A 57 -8.53 -2.16 5.35
N TYR A 58 -8.44 -1.82 4.08
CA TYR A 58 -7.17 -1.54 3.45
C TYR A 58 -6.72 -0.10 3.75
N MET A 59 -5.47 0.07 4.20
CA MET A 59 -4.83 1.37 4.38
C MET A 59 -3.84 1.62 3.22
N PRO A 60 -4.08 2.62 2.36
CA PRO A 60 -3.35 2.82 1.10
C PRO A 60 -1.98 3.47 1.29
N ALA A 61 -1.16 3.02 2.25
CA ALA A 61 0.08 3.68 2.62
C ALA A 61 1.12 3.66 1.48
N GLY A 62 1.34 2.52 0.83
CA GLY A 62 2.24 2.41 -0.33
C GLY A 62 1.73 3.22 -1.54
N LEU A 63 0.40 3.23 -1.80
CA LEU A 63 -0.18 4.08 -2.83
C LEU A 63 0.03 5.56 -2.55
N ALA A 64 -0.18 5.98 -1.31
CA ALA A 64 0.01 7.38 -0.92
C ALA A 64 1.48 7.78 -1.00
N LEU A 65 2.41 6.87 -0.66
CA LEU A 65 3.84 7.13 -0.81
C LEU A 65 4.23 7.23 -2.30
N ALA A 66 3.71 6.36 -3.16
CA ALA A 66 3.91 6.46 -4.60
C ALA A 66 3.36 7.76 -5.18
N TYR A 67 2.21 8.21 -4.69
CA TYR A 67 1.62 9.49 -5.06
C TYR A 67 2.51 10.68 -4.67
N LEU A 68 3.07 10.69 -3.44
CA LEU A 68 4.03 11.72 -3.02
C LEU A 68 5.28 11.71 -3.89
N VAL A 69 5.89 10.53 -4.08
CA VAL A 69 7.12 10.37 -4.88
C VAL A 69 6.91 10.89 -6.30
N GLU A 70 5.81 10.52 -6.96
CA GLU A 70 5.50 11.00 -8.30
C GLU A 70 5.39 12.53 -8.34
N ARG A 71 4.57 13.12 -7.49
CA ARG A 71 4.38 14.57 -7.47
C ARG A 71 5.65 15.34 -7.11
N ALA A 72 6.40 14.87 -6.13
CA ALA A 72 7.63 15.51 -5.70
C ALA A 72 8.72 15.46 -6.78
N THR A 73 8.85 14.36 -7.50
CA THR A 73 9.83 14.21 -8.59
C THR A 73 9.41 14.92 -9.88
N GLN A 74 8.11 15.24 -10.02
CA GLN A 74 7.58 16.08 -11.10
C GLN A 74 7.58 17.60 -10.78
N GLY A 75 8.14 18.00 -9.66
CA GLY A 75 8.25 19.43 -9.33
C GLY A 75 7.02 20.03 -8.62
N SER A 76 6.08 19.22 -8.13
CA SER A 76 4.77 19.67 -7.69
C SER A 76 4.56 19.65 -6.17
N VAL A 77 5.64 19.63 -5.35
CA VAL A 77 5.54 19.62 -3.88
C VAL A 77 6.52 20.63 -3.28
N ASP A 78 5.99 21.79 -2.89
CA ASP A 78 6.79 22.89 -2.37
C ASP A 78 7.58 22.50 -1.11
N GLY A 79 8.84 22.90 -1.09
CA GLY A 79 9.76 22.58 0.01
C GLY A 79 10.28 21.14 0.04
N ILE A 80 9.73 20.24 -0.79
CA ILE A 80 10.14 18.83 -0.91
C ILE A 80 10.92 18.60 -2.21
N THR A 81 10.39 19.07 -3.34
CA THR A 81 11.03 19.01 -4.65
C THR A 81 12.45 19.60 -4.59
N ALA A 82 13.41 18.93 -5.20
CA ALA A 82 14.80 19.36 -5.35
C ALA A 82 15.23 19.39 -6.82
N GLY A 83 16.51 19.63 -7.10
CA GLY A 83 17.04 19.77 -8.45
C GLY A 83 17.00 18.49 -9.30
N SER A 84 16.88 17.34 -8.67
CA SER A 84 16.75 16.04 -9.35
C SER A 84 15.83 15.10 -8.58
N PRO A 85 15.32 14.01 -9.24
CA PRO A 85 14.56 12.97 -8.55
C PRO A 85 15.33 12.35 -7.38
N ALA A 86 16.62 12.04 -7.57
CA ALA A 86 17.44 11.45 -6.52
C ALA A 86 17.61 12.36 -5.30
N GLU A 87 17.86 13.66 -5.51
CA GLU A 87 17.94 14.63 -4.42
C GLU A 87 16.60 14.79 -3.70
N THR A 88 15.48 14.81 -4.45
CA THR A 88 14.13 14.86 -3.88
C THR A 88 13.87 13.65 -2.99
N LEU A 89 14.19 12.44 -3.46
CA LEU A 89 13.96 11.21 -2.71
C LEU A 89 14.90 11.08 -1.50
N ASN A 90 16.11 11.59 -1.56
CA ASN A 90 17.02 11.63 -0.41
C ASN A 90 16.52 12.56 0.72
N ARG A 91 15.59 13.48 0.43
CA ARG A 91 14.88 14.24 1.48
C ARG A 91 13.80 13.44 2.19
N LEU A 92 13.25 12.40 1.55
CA LEU A 92 12.16 11.58 2.07
C LEU A 92 12.65 10.26 2.67
N PHE A 93 13.69 9.67 2.09
CA PHE A 93 14.22 8.36 2.45
C PHE A 93 15.61 8.47 3.06
N ARG A 94 15.86 7.67 4.10
CA ARG A 94 17.18 7.51 4.72
C ARG A 94 18.09 6.61 3.88
N ASP A 95 17.50 5.57 3.31
CA ASP A 95 18.12 4.60 2.41
C ASP A 95 17.12 4.24 1.29
N ASP A 96 17.24 3.09 0.67
CA ASP A 96 16.39 2.72 -0.47
C ASP A 96 14.96 2.36 -0.05
N VAL A 97 14.72 2.00 1.21
CA VAL A 97 13.40 1.54 1.69
C VAL A 97 12.91 2.32 2.91
N HIS A 98 13.79 2.73 3.82
CA HIS A 98 13.38 3.37 5.05
C HIS A 98 13.22 4.88 4.88
N LEU A 99 12.11 5.37 5.34
CA LEU A 99 11.85 6.82 5.41
C LEU A 99 12.77 7.48 6.45
N ASN A 100 13.19 8.72 6.20
CA ASN A 100 13.86 9.50 7.22
C ASN A 100 12.89 9.91 8.34
N SER A 101 13.43 10.18 9.52
CA SER A 101 12.65 10.52 10.72
C SER A 101 11.96 11.89 10.65
N GLY A 102 12.33 12.74 9.69
CA GLY A 102 11.71 14.03 9.44
C GLY A 102 10.54 13.93 8.46
N LEU A 103 10.76 14.36 7.22
CA LEU A 103 9.72 14.50 6.20
C LEU A 103 9.02 13.19 5.85
N GLY A 104 9.79 12.09 5.71
CA GLY A 104 9.24 10.80 5.29
C GLY A 104 8.29 10.19 6.33
N VAL A 105 8.74 10.08 7.59
CA VAL A 105 7.92 9.56 8.69
C VAL A 105 6.75 10.48 8.99
N TYR A 106 6.96 11.80 8.94
CA TYR A 106 5.88 12.76 9.11
C TYR A 106 4.78 12.55 8.07
N TYR A 107 5.15 12.45 6.78
CA TYR A 107 4.16 12.17 5.73
C TYR A 107 3.34 10.91 5.99
N MET A 108 3.99 9.81 6.36
CA MET A 108 3.28 8.57 6.63
C MET A 108 2.39 8.64 7.87
N SER A 109 2.75 9.44 8.87
CA SER A 109 1.89 9.72 10.01
C SER A 109 0.63 10.48 9.58
N LEU A 110 0.75 11.44 8.66
CA LEU A 110 -0.38 12.16 8.09
C LEU A 110 -1.30 11.25 7.26
N VAL A 111 -0.72 10.34 6.46
CA VAL A 111 -1.47 9.32 5.70
C VAL A 111 -2.23 8.40 6.65
N THR A 112 -1.58 7.93 7.72
CA THR A 112 -2.21 7.08 8.73
C THR A 112 -3.36 7.81 9.43
N TYR A 113 -3.15 9.06 9.85
CA TYR A 113 -4.20 9.90 10.43
C TYR A 113 -5.39 10.05 9.47
N ALA A 114 -5.12 10.50 8.24
CA ALA A 114 -6.17 10.72 7.25
C ALA A 114 -6.95 9.43 6.93
N SER A 115 -6.24 8.28 6.86
CA SER A 115 -6.87 6.98 6.62
C SER A 115 -7.74 6.51 7.78
N THR A 116 -7.31 6.76 9.02
CA THR A 116 -8.02 6.31 10.22
C THR A 116 -9.24 7.18 10.51
N TYR A 117 -9.07 8.50 10.46
CA TYR A 117 -10.12 9.46 10.86
C TYR A 117 -10.96 9.97 9.71
N ARG A 118 -10.62 9.65 8.45
CA ARG A 118 -11.31 10.15 7.23
C ARG A 118 -11.40 11.68 7.22
N SER A 119 -10.35 12.34 7.67
CA SER A 119 -10.30 13.79 7.88
C SER A 119 -8.98 14.36 7.36
N PRO A 120 -9.01 15.58 6.76
CA PRO A 120 -7.79 16.22 6.31
C PRO A 120 -6.84 16.51 7.48
N PRO A 121 -5.55 16.14 7.35
CA PRO A 121 -4.54 16.42 8.38
C PRO A 121 -3.99 17.84 8.32
N VAL A 122 -4.65 18.75 7.59
CA VAL A 122 -4.23 20.15 7.42
C VAL A 122 -4.27 20.88 8.77
N GLY A 123 -3.15 21.52 9.12
CA GLY A 123 -2.98 22.17 10.42
C GLY A 123 -2.46 21.26 11.53
N ALA A 124 -2.19 19.97 11.24
CA ALA A 124 -1.56 19.07 12.20
C ALA A 124 -0.17 19.57 12.62
N TRP A 125 0.21 19.24 13.85
CA TRP A 125 1.55 19.52 14.37
C TRP A 125 2.63 18.92 13.47
N ALA A 126 3.71 19.67 13.25
CA ALA A 126 4.87 19.22 12.51
C ALA A 126 6.09 19.08 13.43
N PRO A 127 6.96 18.08 13.25
CA PRO A 127 8.15 17.89 14.06
C PRO A 127 9.18 19.01 13.83
N ALA A 128 10.08 19.21 14.78
CA ALA A 128 11.19 20.13 14.64
C ALA A 128 12.01 19.79 13.39
N GLY A 129 12.41 20.80 12.62
CA GLY A 129 13.14 20.62 11.36
C GLY A 129 12.26 20.48 10.11
N VAL A 130 10.95 20.35 10.26
CA VAL A 130 9.99 20.46 9.15
C VAL A 130 9.46 21.88 9.08
N SER A 131 9.75 22.60 8.01
CA SER A 131 9.28 23.99 7.83
C SER A 131 7.76 24.05 7.64
N ALA A 132 7.16 25.22 7.87
CA ALA A 132 5.72 25.43 7.67
C ALA A 132 5.29 25.11 6.23
N THR A 133 6.09 25.47 5.22
CA THR A 133 5.82 25.15 3.81
C THR A 133 5.83 23.65 3.57
N GLN A 134 6.87 22.94 4.06
CA GLN A 134 6.96 21.47 3.94
C GLN A 134 5.79 20.78 4.63
N ALA A 135 5.46 21.20 5.85
CA ALA A 135 4.35 20.64 6.61
C ALA A 135 3.04 20.80 5.84
N ARG A 136 2.74 22.00 5.35
CA ARG A 136 1.52 22.28 4.60
C ARG A 136 1.43 21.43 3.34
N SER A 137 2.50 21.41 2.53
CA SER A 137 2.54 20.63 1.30
C SER A 137 2.33 19.12 1.56
N LEU A 138 3.00 18.55 2.57
CA LEU A 138 2.83 17.13 2.92
C LEU A 138 1.43 16.82 3.45
N GLN A 139 0.82 17.71 4.22
CA GLN A 139 -0.56 17.57 4.71
C GLN A 139 -1.56 17.54 3.56
N GLU A 140 -1.43 18.45 2.60
CA GLU A 140 -2.30 18.52 1.41
C GLU A 140 -2.13 17.30 0.51
N VAL A 141 -0.89 16.88 0.26
CA VAL A 141 -0.59 15.69 -0.57
C VAL A 141 -1.09 14.42 0.11
N ALA A 142 -0.93 14.27 1.42
CA ALA A 142 -1.44 13.13 2.16
C ALA A 142 -2.97 13.04 2.08
N TRP A 143 -3.67 14.16 2.26
CA TRP A 143 -5.12 14.20 2.12
C TRP A 143 -5.56 13.88 0.69
N ALA A 144 -4.93 14.47 -0.32
CA ALA A 144 -5.27 14.22 -1.71
C ALA A 144 -5.13 12.73 -2.08
N ALA A 145 -4.05 12.08 -1.65
CA ALA A 145 -3.83 10.66 -1.88
C ALA A 145 -4.89 9.77 -1.20
N VAL A 146 -5.15 10.03 0.08
CA VAL A 146 -6.09 9.23 0.89
C VAL A 146 -7.54 9.45 0.43
N ALA A 147 -7.94 10.70 0.20
CA ALA A 147 -9.28 11.03 -0.29
C ALA A 147 -9.54 10.44 -1.67
N SER A 148 -8.56 10.48 -2.57
CA SER A 148 -8.68 9.87 -3.91
C SER A 148 -8.97 8.37 -3.81
N TYR A 149 -8.33 7.65 -2.91
CA TYR A 149 -8.60 6.23 -2.70
C TYR A 149 -9.99 6.00 -2.11
N TYR A 150 -10.35 6.70 -1.03
CA TYR A 150 -11.60 6.43 -0.31
C TYR A 150 -12.85 6.98 -1.00
N ASN A 151 -12.72 7.90 -1.96
CA ASN A 151 -13.83 8.31 -2.81
C ASN A 151 -14.26 7.20 -3.78
N ASN A 152 -13.34 6.32 -4.17
CA ASN A 152 -13.60 5.17 -5.05
C ASN A 152 -12.84 3.93 -4.54
N PRO A 153 -13.18 3.39 -3.36
CA PRO A 153 -12.45 2.29 -2.77
C PRO A 153 -12.65 1.01 -3.61
N VAL A 154 -11.57 0.29 -3.85
CA VAL A 154 -11.62 -0.99 -4.56
C VAL A 154 -11.62 -2.12 -3.54
N TYR A 155 -12.65 -2.98 -3.64
CA TYR A 155 -12.78 -4.20 -2.85
C TYR A 155 -12.98 -5.37 -3.82
N PRO A 156 -11.89 -5.93 -4.37
CA PRO A 156 -11.99 -7.03 -5.33
C PRO A 156 -12.57 -8.26 -4.64
N ASP A 157 -13.43 -8.99 -5.35
CA ASP A 157 -13.90 -10.29 -4.89
C ASP A 157 -12.84 -11.38 -5.06
N ASP A 158 -13.07 -12.56 -4.50
CA ASP A 158 -12.12 -13.67 -4.55
C ASP A 158 -11.82 -14.13 -5.99
N ASN A 159 -12.80 -14.10 -6.89
CA ASN A 159 -12.60 -14.44 -8.30
C ASN A 159 -11.68 -13.45 -9.00
N THR A 160 -11.89 -12.16 -8.76
CA THR A 160 -11.03 -11.08 -9.27
C THR A 160 -9.62 -11.22 -8.72
N CYS A 161 -9.45 -11.54 -7.44
CA CYS A 161 -8.16 -11.75 -6.80
C CYS A 161 -7.43 -12.98 -7.36
N GLN A 162 -8.14 -14.09 -7.55
CA GLN A 162 -7.57 -15.28 -8.19
C GLN A 162 -7.12 -15.02 -9.63
N ALA A 163 -7.95 -14.31 -10.41
CA ALA A 163 -7.61 -13.93 -11.78
C ALA A 163 -6.39 -13.00 -11.82
N PHE A 164 -6.32 -12.04 -10.91
CA PHE A 164 -5.16 -11.15 -10.77
C PHE A 164 -3.87 -11.93 -10.49
N MET A 165 -3.89 -12.89 -9.57
CA MET A 165 -2.72 -13.72 -9.28
C MET A 165 -2.25 -14.53 -10.49
N ARG A 166 -3.19 -15.07 -11.28
CA ARG A 166 -2.86 -15.87 -12.47
C ARG A 166 -2.32 -15.03 -13.63
N ASN A 167 -2.89 -13.84 -13.83
CA ASN A 167 -2.70 -13.11 -15.08
C ASN A 167 -1.74 -11.93 -14.93
N ASP A 168 -1.73 -11.27 -13.76
CA ASP A 168 -1.09 -9.97 -13.58
C ASP A 168 0.02 -9.97 -12.54
N PHE A 169 -0.11 -10.75 -11.45
CA PHE A 169 0.80 -10.67 -10.31
C PHE A 169 2.25 -10.88 -10.71
N CYS A 170 2.54 -11.94 -11.44
CA CYS A 170 3.90 -12.29 -11.83
C CYS A 170 4.52 -11.26 -12.78
N ALA A 171 3.74 -10.73 -13.70
CA ALA A 171 4.23 -9.77 -14.69
C ALA A 171 4.46 -8.37 -14.08
N ARG A 172 3.63 -7.96 -13.14
CA ARG A 172 3.65 -6.58 -12.61
C ARG A 172 4.38 -6.45 -11.28
N ILE A 173 4.25 -7.44 -10.40
CA ILE A 173 4.73 -7.35 -9.01
C ILE A 173 6.00 -8.18 -8.81
N ALA A 174 5.97 -9.47 -9.12
CA ALA A 174 7.12 -10.34 -8.92
C ALA A 174 8.32 -9.92 -9.77
N TYR A 175 8.08 -9.35 -10.95
CA TYR A 175 9.14 -8.81 -11.81
C TYR A 175 9.96 -7.73 -11.12
N TYR A 176 9.32 -6.80 -10.43
CA TYR A 176 10.04 -5.74 -9.70
C TYR A 176 10.85 -6.32 -8.54
N VAL A 177 10.28 -7.28 -7.80
CA VAL A 177 10.90 -7.83 -6.58
C VAL A 177 12.05 -8.79 -6.90
N ASN A 178 11.87 -9.69 -7.87
CA ASN A 178 12.72 -10.88 -8.01
C ASN A 178 13.55 -10.95 -9.28
N ASN A 179 13.46 -9.95 -10.19
CA ASN A 179 14.14 -10.08 -11.47
C ASN A 179 13.45 -11.06 -12.46
N ALA A 180 13.61 -10.84 -13.77
CA ALA A 180 12.94 -11.60 -14.84
C ALA A 180 13.15 -13.14 -14.80
N GLN A 181 14.22 -13.62 -14.17
CA GLN A 181 14.53 -15.04 -14.11
C GLN A 181 13.52 -15.89 -13.31
N ASN A 182 12.74 -15.26 -12.41
CA ASN A 182 11.77 -15.96 -11.57
C ASN A 182 10.31 -15.88 -12.07
N ILE A 183 10.06 -15.23 -13.21
CA ILE A 183 8.68 -15.10 -13.73
C ILE A 183 8.06 -16.47 -14.01
N ASN A 184 8.80 -17.38 -14.65
CA ASN A 184 8.28 -18.72 -14.95
C ASN A 184 7.93 -19.52 -13.68
N HIS A 185 8.77 -19.41 -12.65
CA HIS A 185 8.46 -20.03 -11.35
C HIS A 185 7.24 -19.38 -10.71
N CYS A 186 7.15 -18.06 -10.71
CA CYS A 186 5.98 -17.34 -10.22
C CYS A 186 4.70 -17.77 -10.93
N VAL A 187 4.71 -17.81 -12.27
CA VAL A 187 3.56 -18.25 -13.07
C VAL A 187 3.20 -19.70 -12.80
N SER A 188 4.18 -20.61 -12.66
CA SER A 188 3.92 -22.02 -12.37
C SER A 188 3.33 -22.22 -10.96
N THR A 189 3.64 -21.34 -10.02
CA THR A 189 3.15 -21.41 -8.63
C THR A 189 1.78 -20.74 -8.48
N TYR A 190 1.68 -19.47 -8.86
CA TYR A 190 0.48 -18.66 -8.62
C TYR A 190 -0.52 -18.66 -9.78
N GLY A 191 -0.10 -19.06 -10.98
CA GLY A 191 -0.96 -19.18 -12.14
C GLY A 191 -1.94 -20.35 -12.10
N LYS A 192 -1.85 -21.25 -11.13
CA LYS A 192 -2.75 -22.39 -10.99
C LYS A 192 -4.09 -21.95 -10.39
N ALA A 193 -5.17 -22.56 -10.90
CA ALA A 193 -6.50 -22.44 -10.32
C ALA A 193 -6.66 -23.46 -9.18
N SER A 194 -5.85 -23.37 -8.13
CA SER A 194 -5.79 -24.36 -7.06
C SER A 194 -5.53 -23.68 -5.71
N ASN A 195 -5.52 -24.47 -4.63
CA ASN A 195 -5.21 -24.06 -3.26
C ASN A 195 -3.83 -23.40 -3.10
N GLU A 196 -2.95 -23.49 -4.09
CA GLU A 196 -1.67 -22.79 -4.13
C GLU A 196 -1.81 -21.28 -4.43
N ASN A 197 -2.97 -20.86 -4.97
CA ASN A 197 -3.29 -19.45 -5.10
C ASN A 197 -3.78 -18.92 -3.75
N PRO A 198 -3.11 -17.96 -3.12
CA PRO A 198 -3.43 -17.51 -1.76
C PRO A 198 -4.82 -16.86 -1.63
N PHE A 199 -5.47 -16.53 -2.74
CA PHE A 199 -6.82 -15.96 -2.76
C PHE A 199 -7.88 -16.98 -3.19
N TYR A 200 -7.51 -18.26 -3.34
CA TYR A 200 -8.49 -19.31 -3.53
C TYR A 200 -9.23 -19.57 -2.20
N PHE A 201 -10.54 -19.39 -2.21
CA PHE A 201 -11.38 -19.67 -1.06
C PHE A 201 -11.98 -21.08 -1.17
N ASN A 202 -11.67 -21.92 -0.19
CA ASN A 202 -12.32 -23.21 -0.02
C ASN A 202 -12.90 -23.27 1.41
N ALA A 203 -14.22 -23.17 1.52
CA ALA A 203 -14.91 -23.10 2.80
C ALA A 203 -14.53 -24.24 3.76
N SER A 204 -14.33 -25.46 3.25
CA SER A 204 -13.98 -26.62 4.08
C SER A 204 -12.53 -26.57 4.56
N ALA A 205 -11.59 -26.09 3.74
CA ALA A 205 -10.19 -25.96 4.11
C ALA A 205 -9.95 -24.71 4.97
N ASP A 206 -10.68 -23.64 4.71
CA ASP A 206 -10.50 -22.38 5.43
C ASP A 206 -10.97 -22.44 6.87
N ASN A 207 -12.02 -23.19 7.16
CA ASN A 207 -12.46 -23.38 8.53
C ASN A 207 -11.41 -24.09 9.41
N SER A 208 -10.55 -24.93 8.81
CA SER A 208 -9.45 -25.59 9.53
C SER A 208 -8.20 -24.70 9.65
N TYR A 209 -8.08 -23.68 8.78
CA TYR A 209 -6.87 -22.84 8.68
C TYR A 209 -6.98 -21.56 9.52
N TRP A 210 -8.18 -21.01 9.67
CA TRP A 210 -8.43 -19.71 10.30
C TRP A 210 -9.27 -19.80 11.59
N ALA A 211 -9.94 -20.91 11.81
CA ALA A 211 -10.58 -21.13 13.10
C ALA A 211 -9.49 -21.29 14.16
N PRO A 212 -9.46 -20.47 15.24
CA PRO A 212 -8.63 -20.79 16.37
C PRO A 212 -9.01 -22.20 16.82
N ALA A 213 -8.01 -23.03 17.07
CA ALA A 213 -8.26 -24.31 17.70
C ALA A 213 -9.09 -24.06 18.98
N PRO A 214 -10.14 -24.83 19.23
CA PRO A 214 -10.98 -24.65 20.40
C PRO A 214 -10.19 -24.79 21.69
#